data_6849d64f547c37a54ebbce8b3e839178
#
_entry.id   6849d64f547c37a54ebbce8b3e839178
#
_cell.length_a   1.000
_cell.length_b   1.000
_cell.length_c   1.000
_cell.angle_alpha   90.00
_cell.angle_beta   90.00
_cell.angle_gamma   90.00
#
_symmetry.space_group_name_H-M   'P 1'
#
loop_
_entity.id
_entity.type
_entity.pdbx_description
1 polymer ?
#
loop_
_entity_poly.entity_id
_entity_poly.type
_entity_poly.pdbx_seq_one_letter_code
_entity_poly.pdbx_strand_id
1 'polypeptide(L)'
;WIGMTLSGSWLMAKRLATTKQVSLGWLTALLFLFFFQGAVYYHLMVCVVLVLVGYKKDKPIRTAVFVVLASAWAGISRVNWMPVPGLMATAMYLLDCPFDGKKWFRYLLTPVIWVVGGFAAAMLAKQGYIAISGENPALFDSAFSSALLWRRLLPNATFFLGILPAILLVMLPGMALLWLKFRQKSLPAMHWMQWLGLAGILFVFFAGGLVVSVKIGGGGDLHNLDAFLVFWALIVGGILASSPNPQKAQPPASSSQAWKFWMAVAVIVPVFFAFMRSGSWLFGSAQAQGADLTSFKNAMAVLKEEGGDVLFISERQLLSFGELDLPVVAEYEKVFLMEMAMGNNL
;
A
#
# COMPACT_ATOMS: atom_id res chain seq x y z
N TRP A 1 11.56 -3.20 8.82
CA TRP A 1 10.13 -3.18 8.48
C TRP A 1 9.26 -2.64 9.62
N ILE A 2 9.26 -3.27 10.81
CA ILE A 2 8.45 -2.86 11.97
C ILE A 2 8.65 -1.37 12.31
N GLY A 3 9.90 -0.91 12.43
CA GLY A 3 10.21 0.48 12.76
C GLY A 3 9.66 1.50 11.76
N MET A 4 9.75 1.23 10.46
CA MET A 4 9.21 2.11 9.42
C MET A 4 7.68 2.14 9.43
N THR A 5 7.03 0.98 9.56
CA THR A 5 5.57 0.90 9.64
C THR A 5 5.05 1.58 10.91
N LEU A 6 5.74 1.41 12.05
CA LEU A 6 5.40 2.08 13.29
C LEU A 6 5.55 3.61 13.18
N SER A 7 6.63 4.08 12.55
CA SER A 7 6.87 5.51 12.32
C SER A 7 5.78 6.14 11.44
N GLY A 8 5.44 5.48 10.32
CA GLY A 8 4.34 5.91 9.44
C GLY A 8 3.00 5.93 10.16
N SER A 9 2.71 4.88 10.95
CA SER A 9 1.48 4.78 11.75
C SER A 9 1.40 5.86 12.82
N TRP A 10 2.49 6.17 13.50
CA TRP A 10 2.55 7.24 14.50
C TRP A 10 2.34 8.62 13.87
N LEU A 11 3.00 8.91 12.75
CA LEU A 11 2.81 10.18 12.04
C LEU A 11 1.37 10.32 11.52
N MET A 12 0.80 9.24 10.98
CA MET A 12 -0.60 9.22 10.56
C MET A 12 -1.54 9.42 11.76
N ALA A 13 -1.30 8.72 12.88
CA ALA A 13 -2.06 8.88 14.11
C ALA A 13 -1.98 10.32 14.64
N LYS A 14 -0.79 10.92 14.65
CA LYS A 14 -0.59 12.32 15.03
C LYS A 14 -1.36 13.27 14.12
N ARG A 15 -1.44 12.96 12.84
CA ARG A 15 -2.21 13.71 11.85
C ARG A 15 -3.72 13.61 12.09
N LEU A 16 -4.21 12.42 12.46
CA LEU A 16 -5.63 12.13 12.68
C LEU A 16 -6.11 12.51 14.08
N ALA A 17 -5.23 12.54 15.08
CA ALA A 17 -5.55 12.89 16.47
C ALA A 17 -5.81 14.40 16.61
N THR A 18 -6.94 14.86 16.10
CA THR A 18 -7.34 16.29 16.16
C THR A 18 -7.97 16.68 17.50
N THR A 19 -8.39 15.70 18.29
CA THR A 19 -9.02 15.90 19.61
C THR A 19 -8.27 15.13 20.68
N LYS A 20 -8.19 15.69 21.90
CA LYS A 20 -7.58 15.04 23.08
C LYS A 20 -8.31 13.76 23.54
N GLN A 21 -9.44 13.42 22.94
CA GLN A 21 -10.29 12.29 23.35
C GLN A 21 -9.77 10.92 22.88
N VAL A 22 -8.90 10.89 21.87
CA VAL A 22 -8.34 9.62 21.36
C VAL A 22 -6.87 9.54 21.77
N SER A 23 -6.51 8.46 22.47
CA SER A 23 -5.13 8.20 22.83
C SER A 23 -4.28 8.01 21.57
N LEU A 24 -3.21 8.80 21.42
CA LEU A 24 -2.27 8.70 20.31
C LEU A 24 -1.66 7.30 20.21
N GLY A 25 -1.35 6.68 21.36
CA GLY A 25 -0.80 5.32 21.41
C GLY A 25 -1.76 4.28 20.84
N TRP A 26 -3.03 4.31 21.25
CA TRP A 26 -4.04 3.39 20.72
C TRP A 26 -4.29 3.58 19.22
N LEU A 27 -4.36 4.82 18.77
CA LEU A 27 -4.53 5.10 17.35
C LEU A 27 -3.32 4.66 16.52
N THR A 28 -2.11 4.82 17.06
CA THR A 28 -0.87 4.31 16.45
C THR A 28 -0.91 2.79 16.35
N ALA A 29 -1.29 2.10 17.41
CA ALA A 29 -1.39 0.63 17.43
C ALA A 29 -2.43 0.13 16.42
N LEU A 30 -3.61 0.77 16.36
CA LEU A 30 -4.65 0.43 15.39
C LEU A 30 -4.18 0.61 13.93
N LEU A 31 -3.54 1.74 13.63
CA LEU A 31 -3.01 2.00 12.29
C LEU A 31 -1.85 1.06 11.94
N PHE A 32 -1.01 0.72 12.91
CA PHE A 32 0.05 -0.27 12.70
C PHE A 32 -0.55 -1.63 12.31
N LEU A 33 -1.54 -2.13 13.04
CA LEU A 33 -2.25 -3.37 12.71
C LEU A 33 -2.99 -3.26 11.36
N PHE A 34 -3.59 -2.11 11.09
CA PHE A 34 -4.28 -1.86 9.84
C PHE A 34 -3.33 -1.94 8.63
N PHE A 35 -2.15 -1.35 8.68
CA PHE A 35 -1.16 -1.45 7.61
C PHE A 35 -0.56 -2.86 7.50
N PHE A 36 -0.61 -3.64 8.57
CA PHE A 36 -0.18 -5.03 8.55
C PHE A 36 -1.05 -5.91 7.65
N GLN A 37 -2.34 -5.60 7.48
CA GLN A 37 -3.27 -6.36 6.65
C GLN A 37 -2.85 -6.43 5.18
N GLY A 38 -2.36 -5.31 4.62
CA GLY A 38 -1.92 -5.19 3.23
C GLY A 38 -0.41 -5.30 3.06
N ALA A 39 0.33 -5.50 4.15
CA ALA A 39 1.80 -5.58 4.15
C ALA A 39 2.45 -4.46 3.34
N VAL A 40 2.15 -3.19 3.66
CA VAL A 40 2.81 -2.04 3.04
C VAL A 40 4.32 -2.20 3.20
N TYR A 41 5.04 -2.29 2.10
CA TYR A 41 6.47 -2.51 2.13
C TYR A 41 7.21 -1.37 2.86
N TYR A 42 8.19 -1.72 3.70
CA TYR A 42 8.91 -0.75 4.54
C TYR A 42 9.59 0.36 3.72
N HIS A 43 10.12 0.04 2.55
CA HIS A 43 10.74 1.03 1.66
C HIS A 43 9.71 1.98 1.03
N LEU A 44 8.47 1.56 0.84
CA LEU A 44 7.38 2.42 0.36
C LEU A 44 6.80 3.28 1.48
N MET A 45 6.86 2.81 2.74
CA MET A 45 6.49 3.60 3.89
C MET A 45 7.35 4.87 4.05
N VAL A 46 8.58 4.88 3.51
CA VAL A 46 9.42 6.09 3.41
C VAL A 46 8.68 7.22 2.70
N CYS A 47 7.96 6.93 1.61
CA CYS A 47 7.16 7.93 0.89
C CYS A 47 6.09 8.54 1.79
N VAL A 48 5.37 7.70 2.56
CA VAL A 48 4.32 8.13 3.50
C VAL A 48 4.92 9.03 4.58
N VAL A 49 6.03 8.62 5.18
CA VAL A 49 6.73 9.39 6.23
C VAL A 49 7.16 10.75 5.69
N LEU A 50 7.82 10.80 4.54
CA LEU A 50 8.29 12.05 3.92
C LEU A 50 7.14 13.02 3.68
N VAL A 51 6.02 12.55 3.09
CA VAL A 51 4.88 13.42 2.81
C VAL A 51 4.21 13.89 4.10
N LEU A 52 4.02 13.01 5.10
CA LEU A 52 3.42 13.40 6.40
C LEU A 52 4.27 14.43 7.14
N VAL A 53 5.59 14.30 7.12
CA VAL A 53 6.52 15.25 7.74
C VAL A 53 6.59 16.56 6.94
N GLY A 54 6.60 16.45 5.61
CA GLY A 54 6.80 17.58 4.72
C GLY A 54 5.58 18.47 4.54
N TYR A 55 4.38 17.88 4.58
CA TYR A 55 3.15 18.60 4.28
C TYR A 55 2.87 19.73 5.29
N LYS A 56 2.65 20.90 4.74
CA LYS A 56 2.20 22.12 5.45
C LYS A 56 1.29 22.90 4.52
N LYS A 57 0.01 23.08 4.89
CA LYS A 57 -0.98 23.81 4.08
C LYS A 57 -0.54 25.25 3.71
N ASP A 58 0.16 25.91 4.64
CA ASP A 58 0.60 27.30 4.51
C ASP A 58 1.99 27.43 3.87
N LYS A 59 2.67 26.31 3.55
CA LYS A 59 4.02 26.27 2.96
C LYS A 59 4.06 25.35 1.74
N PRO A 60 3.42 25.73 0.62
CA PRO A 60 3.26 24.86 -0.55
C PRO A 60 4.60 24.43 -1.18
N ILE A 61 5.63 25.30 -1.14
CA ILE A 61 6.97 24.99 -1.65
C ILE A 61 7.63 23.87 -0.81
N ARG A 62 7.53 23.96 0.53
CA ARG A 62 8.03 22.89 1.41
C ARG A 62 7.35 21.57 1.09
N THR A 63 6.02 21.57 0.95
CA THR A 63 5.27 20.38 0.56
C THR A 63 5.75 19.83 -0.77
N ALA A 64 5.95 20.70 -1.78
CA ALA A 64 6.46 20.32 -3.09
C ALA A 64 7.84 19.61 -3.00
N VAL A 65 8.78 20.15 -2.22
CA VAL A 65 10.10 19.54 -2.02
C VAL A 65 9.99 18.13 -1.46
N PHE A 66 9.17 17.92 -0.42
CA PHE A 66 9.00 16.59 0.16
C PHE A 66 8.23 15.64 -0.76
N VAL A 67 7.28 16.15 -1.55
CA VAL A 67 6.61 15.37 -2.60
C VAL A 67 7.61 14.92 -3.66
N VAL A 68 8.48 15.81 -4.14
CA VAL A 68 9.52 15.47 -5.13
C VAL A 68 10.46 14.40 -4.59
N LEU A 69 10.97 14.55 -3.35
CA LEU A 69 11.85 13.55 -2.73
C LEU A 69 11.16 12.19 -2.56
N ALA A 70 9.93 12.19 -2.06
CA ALA A 70 9.15 10.97 -1.89
C ALA A 70 8.82 10.31 -3.24
N SER A 71 8.52 11.12 -4.26
CA SER A 71 8.21 10.63 -5.61
C SER A 71 9.45 10.08 -6.33
N ALA A 72 10.61 10.71 -6.16
CA ALA A 72 11.87 10.16 -6.68
C ALA A 72 12.16 8.79 -6.07
N TRP A 73 11.98 8.65 -4.73
CA TRP A 73 12.10 7.36 -4.06
C TRP A 73 11.09 6.33 -4.56
N ALA A 74 9.82 6.72 -4.76
CA ALA A 74 8.80 5.84 -5.34
C ALA A 74 9.18 5.40 -6.75
N GLY A 75 9.75 6.31 -7.56
CA GLY A 75 10.17 6.06 -8.94
C GLY A 75 11.20 4.94 -9.06
N ILE A 76 12.19 4.89 -8.17
CA ILE A 76 13.20 3.84 -8.13
C ILE A 76 12.76 2.58 -7.37
N SER A 77 11.62 2.64 -6.68
CA SER A 77 11.16 1.53 -5.83
C SER A 77 10.04 0.73 -6.50
N ARG A 78 8.96 1.40 -6.94
CA ARG A 78 7.77 0.70 -7.44
C ARG A 78 6.89 1.60 -8.30
N VAL A 79 6.64 1.18 -9.54
CA VAL A 79 5.90 1.98 -10.56
C VAL A 79 4.51 2.41 -10.09
N ASN A 80 3.74 1.53 -9.46
CA ASN A 80 2.39 1.83 -8.99
C ASN A 80 2.34 2.83 -7.80
N TRP A 81 3.50 3.14 -7.20
CA TRP A 81 3.64 4.13 -6.14
C TRP A 81 4.04 5.52 -6.63
N MET A 82 4.41 5.68 -7.89
CA MET A 82 4.82 6.98 -8.46
C MET A 82 3.83 8.12 -8.21
N PRO A 83 2.49 7.92 -8.35
CA PRO A 83 1.53 8.99 -8.10
C PRO A 83 1.20 9.20 -6.61
N VAL A 84 1.60 8.25 -5.72
CA VAL A 84 1.19 8.25 -4.31
C VAL A 84 1.59 9.52 -3.57
N PRO A 85 2.85 10.02 -3.62
CA PRO A 85 3.26 11.18 -2.83
C PRO A 85 2.49 12.45 -3.21
N GLY A 86 2.33 12.73 -4.50
CA GLY A 86 1.58 13.89 -4.99
C GLY A 86 0.10 13.83 -4.63
N LEU A 87 -0.53 12.67 -4.82
CA LEU A 87 -1.94 12.47 -4.48
C LEU A 87 -2.17 12.44 -2.97
N MET A 88 -1.20 11.97 -2.17
CA MET A 88 -1.29 12.01 -0.71
C MET A 88 -1.27 13.46 -0.19
N ALA A 89 -0.36 14.30 -0.69
CA ALA A 89 -0.35 15.73 -0.38
C ALA A 89 -1.66 16.40 -0.82
N THR A 90 -2.18 16.02 -1.99
CA THR A 90 -3.48 16.49 -2.50
C THR A 90 -4.64 16.06 -1.60
N ALA A 91 -4.69 14.82 -1.15
CA ALA A 91 -5.74 14.34 -0.23
C ALA A 91 -5.72 15.15 1.09
N MET A 92 -4.53 15.39 1.65
CA MET A 92 -4.39 16.22 2.84
C MET A 92 -4.83 17.66 2.59
N TYR A 93 -4.52 18.25 1.44
CA TYR A 93 -4.96 19.57 1.06
C TYR A 93 -6.48 19.66 0.95
N LEU A 94 -7.12 18.68 0.30
CA LEU A 94 -8.58 18.64 0.18
C LEU A 94 -9.28 18.48 1.54
N LEU A 95 -8.65 17.81 2.51
CA LEU A 95 -9.17 17.68 3.87
C LEU A 95 -8.98 18.94 4.71
N ASP A 96 -7.87 19.70 4.51
CA ASP A 96 -7.49 20.82 5.37
C ASP A 96 -7.89 22.19 4.88
N CYS A 97 -8.03 22.35 3.57
CA CYS A 97 -8.28 23.64 2.94
C CYS A 97 -9.70 23.67 2.40
N PRO A 98 -10.64 24.33 3.10
CA PRO A 98 -12.01 24.44 2.62
C PRO A 98 -12.05 25.21 1.30
N PHE A 99 -12.91 24.77 0.40
CA PHE A 99 -13.17 25.44 -0.87
C PHE A 99 -14.46 26.26 -0.77
N ASP A 100 -14.37 27.54 -1.07
CA ASP A 100 -15.48 28.52 -1.00
C ASP A 100 -16.42 28.51 -2.22
N GLY A 101 -16.16 27.61 -3.19
CA GLY A 101 -16.92 27.54 -4.45
C GLY A 101 -16.49 28.55 -5.51
N LYS A 102 -15.54 29.46 -5.19
CA LYS A 102 -15.04 30.48 -6.12
C LYS A 102 -13.62 30.15 -6.58
N LYS A 103 -13.31 30.50 -7.85
CA LYS A 103 -11.96 30.36 -8.42
C LYS A 103 -11.37 28.93 -8.26
N TRP A 104 -12.14 27.90 -8.61
CA TRP A 104 -11.75 26.48 -8.54
C TRP A 104 -10.39 26.20 -9.17
N PHE A 105 -10.02 26.91 -10.25
CA PHE A 105 -8.75 26.75 -10.92
C PHE A 105 -7.56 27.11 -9.98
N ARG A 106 -7.66 28.22 -9.26
CA ARG A 106 -6.61 28.60 -8.29
C ARG A 106 -6.52 27.63 -7.11
N TYR A 107 -7.66 27.10 -6.68
CA TYR A 107 -7.71 26.11 -5.62
C TYR A 107 -7.01 24.80 -6.03
N LEU A 108 -7.26 24.32 -7.25
CA LEU A 108 -6.69 23.07 -7.74
C LEU A 108 -5.26 23.21 -8.28
N LEU A 109 -4.79 24.43 -8.59
CA LEU A 109 -3.46 24.63 -9.17
C LEU A 109 -2.35 24.05 -8.29
N THR A 110 -2.39 24.28 -6.98
CA THR A 110 -1.38 23.77 -6.04
C THR A 110 -1.36 22.23 -5.98
N PRO A 111 -2.49 21.54 -5.77
CA PRO A 111 -2.53 20.08 -5.87
C PRO A 111 -2.06 19.54 -7.21
N VAL A 112 -2.47 20.16 -8.32
CA VAL A 112 -2.04 19.72 -9.67
C VAL A 112 -0.52 19.84 -9.83
N ILE A 113 0.09 20.93 -9.37
CA ILE A 113 1.56 21.09 -9.41
C ILE A 113 2.24 19.98 -8.60
N TRP A 114 1.72 19.62 -7.43
CA TRP A 114 2.29 18.54 -6.62
C TRP A 114 2.17 17.17 -7.30
N VAL A 115 1.03 16.88 -7.91
CA VAL A 115 0.81 15.60 -8.63
C VAL A 115 1.69 15.52 -9.87
N VAL A 116 1.65 16.54 -10.73
CA VAL A 116 2.42 16.55 -11.99
C VAL A 116 3.91 16.61 -11.71
N GLY A 117 4.36 17.51 -10.82
CA GLY A 117 5.77 17.63 -10.46
C GLY A 117 6.30 16.39 -9.75
N GLY A 118 5.51 15.79 -8.86
CA GLY A 118 5.85 14.52 -8.20
C GLY A 118 5.97 13.37 -9.21
N PHE A 119 4.99 13.21 -10.10
CA PHE A 119 5.02 12.17 -11.11
C PHE A 119 6.22 12.35 -12.07
N ALA A 120 6.49 13.58 -12.50
CA ALA A 120 7.67 13.87 -13.32
C ALA A 120 8.98 13.51 -12.59
N ALA A 121 9.09 13.86 -11.31
CA ALA A 121 10.26 13.50 -10.49
C ALA A 121 10.43 11.97 -10.37
N ALA A 122 9.33 11.23 -10.19
CA ALA A 122 9.36 9.77 -10.14
C ALA A 122 9.83 9.17 -11.46
N MET A 123 9.32 9.66 -12.59
CA MET A 123 9.72 9.21 -13.93
C MET A 123 11.20 9.51 -14.21
N LEU A 124 11.67 10.70 -13.84
CA LEU A 124 13.09 11.07 -14.00
C LEU A 124 14.00 10.19 -13.14
N ALA A 125 13.59 9.93 -11.90
CA ALA A 125 14.34 9.04 -10.99
C ALA A 125 14.37 7.59 -11.54
N LYS A 126 13.26 7.06 -12.07
CA LYS A 126 13.23 5.75 -12.74
C LYS A 126 14.21 5.71 -13.91
N GLN A 127 14.14 6.68 -14.82
CA GLN A 127 15.02 6.72 -15.98
C GLN A 127 16.51 6.87 -15.59
N GLY A 128 16.80 7.72 -14.59
CA GLY A 128 18.15 7.84 -14.04
C GLY A 128 18.67 6.52 -13.44
N TYR A 129 17.81 5.79 -12.72
CA TYR A 129 18.16 4.48 -12.19
C TYR A 129 18.46 3.47 -13.31
N ILE A 130 17.62 3.39 -14.34
CA ILE A 130 17.83 2.52 -15.50
C ILE A 130 19.17 2.83 -16.17
N ALA A 131 19.47 4.12 -16.39
CA ALA A 131 20.72 4.55 -17.03
C ALA A 131 21.98 4.20 -16.22
N ILE A 132 21.88 4.23 -14.88
CA ILE A 132 23.02 3.96 -13.99
C ILE A 132 23.18 2.45 -13.73
N SER A 133 22.08 1.69 -13.66
CA SER A 133 22.10 0.25 -13.35
C SER A 133 22.73 -0.60 -14.47
N GLY A 134 22.71 -0.12 -15.72
CA GLY A 134 23.13 -0.89 -16.90
C GLY A 134 22.19 -2.04 -17.27
N GLU A 135 21.05 -2.16 -16.57
CA GLU A 135 20.07 -3.21 -16.80
C GLU A 135 19.23 -2.97 -18.08
N ASN A 136 18.68 -4.05 -18.65
CA ASN A 136 17.82 -3.93 -19.81
C ASN A 136 16.55 -3.11 -19.48
N PRO A 137 16.31 -1.98 -20.17
CA PRO A 137 15.12 -1.14 -19.92
C PRO A 137 13.79 -1.89 -19.99
N ALA A 138 13.67 -2.93 -20.81
CA ALA A 138 12.47 -3.74 -20.95
C ALA A 138 12.04 -4.42 -19.64
N LEU A 139 12.98 -4.72 -18.73
CA LEU A 139 12.68 -5.31 -17.42
C LEU A 139 11.83 -4.39 -16.54
N PHE A 140 11.92 -3.07 -16.75
CA PHE A 140 11.18 -2.07 -15.97
C PHE A 140 9.75 -1.80 -16.51
N ASP A 141 9.40 -2.36 -17.65
CA ASP A 141 8.09 -2.16 -18.32
C ASP A 141 7.22 -3.43 -18.29
N SER A 142 7.74 -4.55 -17.80
CA SER A 142 7.03 -5.84 -17.67
C SER A 142 5.71 -5.73 -16.90
N ALA A 143 5.60 -4.76 -15.98
CA ALA A 143 4.38 -4.49 -15.23
C ALA A 143 3.15 -4.13 -16.10
N PHE A 144 3.32 -3.75 -17.35
CA PHE A 144 2.24 -3.35 -18.26
C PHE A 144 1.81 -4.44 -19.24
N SER A 145 2.63 -5.46 -19.46
CA SER A 145 2.44 -6.50 -20.48
C SER A 145 1.96 -7.85 -19.94
N SER A 146 1.87 -8.03 -18.61
CA SER A 146 1.49 -9.31 -18.02
C SER A 146 0.02 -9.66 -18.22
N ALA A 147 -0.30 -10.93 -18.47
CA ALA A 147 -1.66 -11.44 -18.50
C ALA A 147 -2.36 -11.27 -17.13
N LEU A 148 -3.69 -11.25 -17.15
CA LEU A 148 -4.52 -10.97 -15.98
C LEU A 148 -5.21 -12.23 -15.48
N LEU A 149 -4.91 -12.64 -14.26
CA LEU A 149 -5.51 -13.80 -13.57
C LEU A 149 -6.74 -13.37 -12.76
N TRP A 150 -7.83 -13.03 -13.43
CA TRP A 150 -9.07 -12.53 -12.81
C TRP A 150 -9.63 -13.40 -11.68
N ARG A 151 -9.39 -14.71 -11.75
CA ARG A 151 -9.80 -15.67 -10.70
C ARG A 151 -9.25 -15.32 -9.31
N ARG A 152 -8.12 -14.58 -9.22
CA ARG A 152 -7.54 -14.15 -7.95
C ARG A 152 -8.42 -13.19 -7.16
N LEU A 153 -9.35 -12.50 -7.83
CA LEU A 153 -10.32 -11.64 -7.14
C LEU A 153 -11.26 -12.44 -6.24
N LEU A 154 -11.55 -13.68 -6.59
CA LEU A 154 -12.44 -14.57 -5.86
C LEU A 154 -11.65 -15.56 -4.99
N PRO A 155 -12.29 -16.26 -4.03
CA PRO A 155 -11.66 -17.31 -3.22
C PRO A 155 -10.94 -18.33 -4.10
N ASN A 156 -9.67 -18.61 -3.78
CA ASN A 156 -8.83 -19.52 -4.56
C ASN A 156 -7.76 -20.19 -3.67
N ALA A 157 -7.03 -21.15 -4.22
CA ALA A 157 -6.05 -21.96 -3.47
C ALA A 157 -4.88 -21.13 -2.89
N THR A 158 -4.46 -20.03 -3.55
CA THR A 158 -3.38 -19.17 -3.07
C THR A 158 -3.82 -18.18 -2.01
N PHE A 159 -5.11 -17.79 -2.02
CA PHE A 159 -5.70 -16.88 -1.05
C PHE A 159 -7.17 -17.24 -0.84
N PHE A 160 -7.48 -17.98 0.21
CA PHE A 160 -8.79 -18.59 0.42
C PHE A 160 -9.94 -17.59 0.49
N LEU A 161 -9.69 -16.35 0.93
CA LEU A 161 -10.70 -15.28 0.92
C LEU A 161 -10.92 -14.71 -0.48
N GLY A 162 -9.91 -14.74 -1.35
CA GLY A 162 -9.87 -13.93 -2.55
C GLY A 162 -9.66 -12.43 -2.26
N ILE A 163 -9.09 -11.72 -3.22
CA ILE A 163 -8.68 -10.32 -3.04
C ILE A 163 -9.89 -9.41 -2.81
N LEU A 164 -10.96 -9.59 -3.61
CA LEU A 164 -12.13 -8.70 -3.54
C LEU A 164 -12.91 -8.85 -2.22
N PRO A 165 -13.30 -10.06 -1.76
CA PRO A 165 -13.93 -10.19 -0.45
C PRO A 165 -13.02 -9.74 0.70
N ALA A 166 -11.71 -10.00 0.62
CA ALA A 166 -10.78 -9.59 1.66
C ALA A 166 -10.70 -8.06 1.79
N ILE A 167 -10.55 -7.32 0.68
CA ILE A 167 -10.51 -5.85 0.74
C ILE A 167 -11.84 -5.25 1.17
N LEU A 168 -12.97 -5.83 0.76
CA LEU A 168 -14.28 -5.40 1.22
C LEU A 168 -14.44 -5.60 2.74
N LEU A 169 -13.94 -6.71 3.28
CA LEU A 169 -13.91 -6.96 4.72
C LEU A 169 -13.07 -5.89 5.45
N VAL A 170 -11.90 -5.54 4.93
CA VAL A 170 -11.04 -4.49 5.49
C VAL A 170 -11.71 -3.12 5.46
N MET A 171 -12.45 -2.80 4.40
CA MET A 171 -13.16 -1.53 4.25
C MET A 171 -14.41 -1.43 5.12
N LEU A 172 -15.06 -2.55 5.40
CA LEU A 172 -16.40 -2.63 6.01
C LEU A 172 -16.55 -1.78 7.28
N PRO A 173 -15.67 -1.86 8.29
CA PRO A 173 -15.85 -1.07 9.51
C PRO A 173 -15.74 0.45 9.23
N GLY A 174 -14.82 0.88 8.38
CA GLY A 174 -14.70 2.27 7.97
C GLY A 174 -15.93 2.79 7.22
N MET A 175 -16.46 1.98 6.31
CA MET A 175 -17.71 2.30 5.59
C MET A 175 -18.90 2.41 6.54
N ALA A 176 -19.02 1.48 7.48
CA ALA A 176 -20.11 1.50 8.46
C ALA A 176 -20.03 2.73 9.38
N LEU A 177 -18.82 3.10 9.84
CA LEU A 177 -18.62 4.30 10.65
C LEU A 177 -18.92 5.58 9.86
N LEU A 178 -18.51 5.66 8.58
CA LEU A 178 -18.88 6.78 7.70
C LEU A 178 -20.40 6.86 7.50
N TRP A 179 -21.05 5.71 7.31
CA TRP A 179 -22.51 5.64 7.19
C TRP A 179 -23.21 6.13 8.46
N LEU A 180 -22.73 5.74 9.64
CA LEU A 180 -23.27 6.26 10.90
C LEU A 180 -23.09 7.77 11.01
N LYS A 181 -21.91 8.31 10.65
CA LYS A 181 -21.69 9.75 10.59
C LYS A 181 -22.61 10.47 9.60
N PHE A 182 -22.83 9.87 8.44
CA PHE A 182 -23.76 10.39 7.44
C PHE A 182 -25.20 10.44 7.98
N ARG A 183 -25.71 9.34 8.55
CA ARG A 183 -27.03 9.29 9.15
C ARG A 183 -27.24 10.31 10.28
N GLN A 184 -26.21 10.57 11.04
CA GLN A 184 -26.21 11.55 12.14
C GLN A 184 -25.97 12.99 11.67
N LYS A 185 -25.87 13.23 10.36
CA LYS A 185 -25.56 14.55 9.76
C LYS A 185 -24.31 15.19 10.35
N SER A 186 -23.33 14.35 10.79
CA SER A 186 -22.11 14.75 11.45
C SER A 186 -20.86 14.71 10.54
N LEU A 187 -21.06 14.58 9.23
CA LEU A 187 -19.99 14.70 8.25
C LEU A 187 -19.44 16.13 8.21
N PRO A 188 -18.14 16.32 7.89
CA PRO A 188 -17.56 17.64 7.72
C PRO A 188 -18.27 18.39 6.58
N ALA A 189 -18.39 19.72 6.76
CA ALA A 189 -18.89 20.59 5.71
C ALA A 189 -17.82 20.77 4.64
N MET A 190 -17.89 19.98 3.58
CA MET A 190 -16.95 20.03 2.46
C MET A 190 -17.73 20.27 1.17
N HIS A 191 -17.12 21.01 0.24
CA HIS A 191 -17.69 21.24 -1.08
C HIS A 191 -17.68 19.93 -1.90
N TRP A 192 -18.65 19.75 -2.80
CA TRP A 192 -18.78 18.51 -3.60
C TRP A 192 -17.50 18.18 -4.39
N MET A 193 -16.73 19.18 -4.86
CA MET A 193 -15.45 18.96 -5.54
C MET A 193 -14.41 18.28 -4.65
N GLN A 194 -14.37 18.61 -3.35
CA GLN A 194 -13.47 17.96 -2.39
C GLN A 194 -13.87 16.51 -2.20
N TRP A 195 -15.18 16.22 -2.05
CA TRP A 195 -15.70 14.87 -1.99
C TRP A 195 -15.37 14.06 -3.25
N LEU A 196 -15.57 14.65 -4.43
CA LEU A 196 -15.25 14.01 -5.70
C LEU A 196 -13.75 13.73 -5.84
N GLY A 197 -12.90 14.69 -5.45
CA GLY A 197 -11.45 14.52 -5.47
C GLY A 197 -10.98 13.38 -4.55
N LEU A 198 -11.47 13.35 -3.30
CA LEU A 198 -11.13 12.29 -2.34
C LEU A 198 -11.65 10.92 -2.77
N ALA A 199 -12.90 10.85 -3.27
CA ALA A 199 -13.48 9.62 -3.81
C ALA A 199 -12.73 9.15 -5.06
N GLY A 200 -12.34 10.08 -5.96
CA GLY A 200 -11.54 9.78 -7.15
C GLY A 200 -10.18 9.19 -6.80
N ILE A 201 -9.48 9.75 -5.81
CA ILE A 201 -8.21 9.19 -5.31
C ILE A 201 -8.42 7.77 -4.80
N LEU A 202 -9.42 7.53 -3.94
CA LEU A 202 -9.72 6.20 -3.43
C LEU A 202 -10.06 5.22 -4.56
N PHE A 203 -10.87 5.63 -5.53
CA PHE A 203 -11.26 4.80 -6.67
C PHE A 203 -10.07 4.41 -7.54
N VAL A 204 -9.19 5.36 -7.87
CA VAL A 204 -8.00 5.09 -8.71
C VAL A 204 -7.08 4.06 -8.05
N PHE A 205 -6.80 4.19 -6.75
CA PHE A 205 -5.95 3.24 -6.06
C PHE A 205 -6.63 1.91 -5.77
N PHE A 206 -7.94 1.90 -5.55
CA PHE A 206 -8.72 0.67 -5.43
C PHE A 206 -8.70 -0.12 -6.75
N ALA A 207 -9.12 0.51 -7.85
CA ALA A 207 -9.15 -0.13 -9.16
C ALA A 207 -7.75 -0.53 -9.64
N GLY A 208 -6.76 0.38 -9.51
CA GLY A 208 -5.37 0.10 -9.84
C GLY A 208 -4.78 -1.05 -9.02
N GLY A 209 -5.04 -1.07 -7.71
CA GLY A 209 -4.62 -2.15 -6.83
C GLY A 209 -5.22 -3.50 -7.21
N LEU A 210 -6.51 -3.56 -7.56
CA LEU A 210 -7.15 -4.78 -8.06
C LEU A 210 -6.50 -5.26 -9.37
N VAL A 211 -6.26 -4.36 -10.33
CA VAL A 211 -5.60 -4.69 -11.60
C VAL A 211 -4.18 -5.22 -11.36
N VAL A 212 -3.39 -4.58 -10.51
CA VAL A 212 -2.03 -5.05 -10.18
C VAL A 212 -2.06 -6.41 -9.46
N SER A 213 -3.03 -6.64 -8.61
CA SER A 213 -3.18 -7.90 -7.87
C SER A 213 -3.50 -9.10 -8.77
N VAL A 214 -4.19 -8.89 -9.87
CA VAL A 214 -4.51 -9.97 -10.81
C VAL A 214 -3.42 -10.20 -11.87
N LYS A 215 -2.39 -9.35 -11.91
CA LYS A 215 -1.24 -9.57 -12.81
C LYS A 215 -0.40 -10.75 -12.33
N ILE A 216 0.26 -11.39 -13.29
CA ILE A 216 1.26 -12.42 -12.98
C ILE A 216 2.40 -11.78 -12.19
N GLY A 217 2.87 -12.47 -11.15
CA GLY A 217 3.81 -11.88 -10.19
C GLY A 217 3.18 -10.94 -9.17
N GLY A 218 1.89 -10.59 -9.31
CA GLY A 218 1.18 -9.68 -8.40
C GLY A 218 0.90 -10.20 -7.00
N GLY A 219 1.11 -11.52 -6.75
CA GLY A 219 0.79 -12.13 -5.46
C GLY A 219 -0.70 -12.32 -5.19
N GLY A 220 -1.03 -13.26 -4.33
CA GLY A 220 -2.42 -13.67 -4.06
C GLY A 220 -3.09 -12.97 -2.89
N ASP A 221 -2.55 -11.87 -2.35
CA ASP A 221 -3.05 -11.22 -1.14
C ASP A 221 -3.28 -9.70 -1.33
N LEU A 222 -3.44 -8.97 -0.23
CA LEU A 222 -3.77 -7.53 -0.26
C LEU A 222 -2.57 -6.59 -0.46
N HIS A 223 -1.33 -7.09 -0.62
CA HIS A 223 -0.14 -6.23 -0.66
C HIS A 223 -0.08 -5.28 -1.87
N ASN A 224 -0.81 -5.57 -2.95
CA ASN A 224 -0.90 -4.66 -4.09
C ASN A 224 -1.96 -3.56 -3.91
N LEU A 225 -2.75 -3.66 -2.85
CA LEU A 225 -3.67 -2.62 -2.39
C LEU A 225 -3.06 -1.75 -1.28
N ASP A 226 -1.76 -1.86 -1.06
CA ASP A 226 -1.01 -1.13 -0.03
C ASP A 226 -1.20 0.40 -0.13
N ALA A 227 -1.06 0.96 -1.31
CA ALA A 227 -1.31 2.39 -1.56
C ALA A 227 -2.78 2.75 -1.25
N PHE A 228 -3.74 1.94 -1.71
CA PHE A 228 -5.15 2.15 -1.39
C PHE A 228 -5.39 2.17 0.13
N LEU A 229 -4.79 1.25 0.88
CA LEU A 229 -4.94 1.19 2.34
C LEU A 229 -4.37 2.45 3.03
N VAL A 230 -3.26 3.00 2.53
CA VAL A 230 -2.72 4.27 3.04
C VAL A 230 -3.72 5.41 2.80
N PHE A 231 -4.30 5.51 1.61
CA PHE A 231 -5.32 6.53 1.31
C PHE A 231 -6.62 6.28 2.07
N TRP A 232 -7.03 5.04 2.25
CA TRP A 232 -8.18 4.68 3.07
C TRP A 232 -8.01 5.16 4.51
N ALA A 233 -6.88 4.85 5.14
CA ALA A 233 -6.56 5.31 6.49
C ALA A 233 -6.51 6.84 6.59
N LEU A 234 -5.87 7.51 5.64
CA LEU A 234 -5.75 8.97 5.63
C LEU A 234 -7.10 9.66 5.42
N ILE A 235 -7.85 9.28 4.39
CA ILE A 235 -9.08 9.97 3.96
C ILE A 235 -10.23 9.61 4.90
N VAL A 236 -10.51 8.32 5.08
CA VAL A 236 -11.60 7.87 5.95
C VAL A 236 -11.30 8.22 7.40
N GLY A 237 -10.07 7.97 7.87
CA GLY A 237 -9.63 8.38 9.19
C GLY A 237 -9.75 9.90 9.39
N GLY A 238 -9.35 10.71 8.42
CA GLY A 238 -9.49 12.17 8.44
C GLY A 238 -10.94 12.64 8.53
N ILE A 239 -11.83 12.04 7.74
CA ILE A 239 -13.28 12.35 7.79
C ILE A 239 -13.88 11.91 9.13
N LEU A 240 -13.49 10.74 9.66
CA LEU A 240 -13.97 10.25 10.95
C LEU A 240 -13.47 11.11 12.11
N ALA A 241 -12.24 11.60 12.04
CA ALA A 241 -11.62 12.45 13.04
C ALA A 241 -12.10 13.92 12.99
N SER A 242 -12.63 14.37 11.84
CA SER A 242 -13.11 15.76 11.68
C SER A 242 -14.28 16.07 12.62
N SER A 243 -14.25 17.27 13.22
CA SER A 243 -15.36 17.75 14.05
C SER A 243 -16.60 18.01 13.20
N PRO A 244 -17.80 17.70 13.71
CA PRO A 244 -19.04 18.06 13.04
C PRO A 244 -19.17 19.59 12.92
N ASN A 245 -19.96 20.05 11.95
CA ASN A 245 -20.32 21.45 11.83
C ASN A 245 -20.95 21.91 13.17
N PRO A 246 -20.41 22.96 13.84
CA PRO A 246 -20.90 23.41 15.13
C PRO A 246 -22.40 23.78 15.15
N GLN A 247 -22.93 24.19 14.00
CA GLN A 247 -24.33 24.58 13.85
C GLN A 247 -25.32 23.41 13.72
N LYS A 248 -24.80 22.18 13.54
CA LYS A 248 -25.62 20.95 13.33
C LYS A 248 -25.27 19.83 14.31
N ALA A 249 -24.47 20.13 15.33
CA ALA A 249 -23.97 19.13 16.26
C ALA A 249 -25.09 18.51 17.11
N GLN A 250 -25.51 17.33 16.72
CA GLN A 250 -26.20 16.37 17.63
C GLN A 250 -25.17 15.73 18.56
N PRO A 251 -25.60 15.15 19.71
CA PRO A 251 -24.68 14.46 20.63
C PRO A 251 -23.73 13.53 19.89
N PRO A 252 -22.46 13.43 20.31
CA PRO A 252 -21.45 12.73 19.56
C PRO A 252 -21.82 11.30 19.26
N ALA A 253 -21.68 10.90 18.00
CA ALA A 253 -21.89 9.55 17.49
C ALA A 253 -21.19 8.46 18.31
N SER A 254 -20.11 8.82 18.97
CA SER A 254 -19.26 7.95 19.79
C SER A 254 -19.97 7.28 20.99
N SER A 255 -21.15 7.77 21.40
CA SER A 255 -21.94 7.19 22.48
C SER A 255 -22.87 6.08 22.04
N SER A 256 -23.16 5.92 20.74
CA SER A 256 -24.09 4.90 20.25
C SER A 256 -23.48 3.50 20.31
N GLN A 257 -24.32 2.50 20.67
CA GLN A 257 -23.95 1.08 20.68
C GLN A 257 -23.39 0.63 19.32
N ALA A 258 -24.02 1.09 18.21
CA ALA A 258 -23.56 0.78 16.86
C ALA A 258 -22.15 1.34 16.57
N TRP A 259 -21.82 2.53 17.06
CA TRP A 259 -20.48 3.08 16.93
C TRP A 259 -19.44 2.22 17.63
N LYS A 260 -19.69 1.85 18.90
CA LYS A 260 -18.81 0.98 19.69
C LYS A 260 -18.61 -0.37 19.02
N PHE A 261 -19.68 -0.97 18.49
CA PHE A 261 -19.62 -2.23 17.73
C PHE A 261 -18.69 -2.12 16.52
N TRP A 262 -18.88 -1.11 15.66
CA TRP A 262 -18.05 -0.98 14.47
C TRP A 262 -16.61 -0.57 14.78
N MET A 263 -16.36 0.14 15.87
CA MET A 263 -14.99 0.37 16.36
C MET A 263 -14.34 -0.94 16.83
N ALA A 264 -15.07 -1.82 17.50
CA ALA A 264 -14.56 -3.15 17.84
C ALA A 264 -14.24 -3.99 16.58
N VAL A 265 -15.12 -3.97 15.58
CA VAL A 265 -14.88 -4.64 14.29
C VAL A 265 -13.64 -4.06 13.59
N ALA A 266 -13.41 -2.74 13.67
CA ALA A 266 -12.22 -2.09 13.12
C ALA A 266 -10.90 -2.54 13.78
N VAL A 267 -10.95 -3.08 15.00
CA VAL A 267 -9.81 -3.74 15.66
C VAL A 267 -9.74 -5.23 15.32
N ILE A 268 -10.88 -5.92 15.33
CA ILE A 268 -10.95 -7.37 15.11
C ILE A 268 -10.46 -7.75 13.70
N VAL A 269 -10.84 -6.98 12.67
CA VAL A 269 -10.48 -7.29 11.29
C VAL A 269 -8.95 -7.30 11.07
N PRO A 270 -8.17 -6.25 11.45
CA PRO A 270 -6.71 -6.31 11.36
C PRO A 270 -6.08 -7.46 12.17
N VAL A 271 -6.60 -7.74 13.36
CA VAL A 271 -6.13 -8.85 14.19
C VAL A 271 -6.38 -10.19 13.49
N PHE A 272 -7.56 -10.38 12.91
CA PHE A 272 -7.87 -11.58 12.09
C PHE A 272 -6.86 -11.77 10.96
N PHE A 273 -6.56 -10.72 10.19
CA PHE A 273 -5.57 -10.81 9.11
C PHE A 273 -4.16 -11.06 9.63
N ALA A 274 -3.78 -10.49 10.78
CA ALA A 274 -2.50 -10.75 11.42
C ALA A 274 -2.33 -12.23 11.79
N PHE A 275 -3.35 -12.83 12.40
CA PHE A 275 -3.34 -14.27 12.74
C PHE A 275 -3.39 -15.16 11.51
N MET A 276 -4.18 -14.81 10.51
CA MET A 276 -4.28 -15.56 9.27
C MET A 276 -2.93 -15.65 8.53
N ARG A 277 -2.10 -14.61 8.64
CA ARG A 277 -0.76 -14.54 8.02
C ARG A 277 0.36 -15.06 8.91
N SER A 278 0.12 -15.25 10.20
CA SER A 278 1.12 -15.86 11.08
C SER A 278 1.32 -17.32 10.67
N GLY A 279 2.27 -17.56 9.78
CA GLY A 279 2.84 -18.89 9.61
C GLY A 279 3.47 -19.37 10.92
N SER A 280 3.81 -20.65 11.02
CA SER A 280 4.51 -21.15 12.19
C SER A 280 5.83 -20.37 12.36
N TRP A 281 6.01 -19.73 13.49
CA TRP A 281 7.27 -19.13 13.92
C TRP A 281 8.30 -20.20 14.31
N LEU A 282 8.03 -21.45 14.02
CA LEU A 282 8.98 -22.53 14.12
C LEU A 282 10.03 -22.32 13.03
N PHE A 283 10.97 -21.43 13.31
CA PHE A 283 12.26 -21.50 12.66
C PHE A 283 12.81 -22.89 12.94
N GLY A 284 12.96 -23.70 11.91
CA GLY A 284 13.70 -24.97 12.05
C GLY A 284 15.02 -24.66 12.74
N SER A 285 15.53 -25.59 13.53
CA SER A 285 16.83 -25.38 14.17
C SER A 285 17.85 -24.99 13.11
N ALA A 286 18.79 -24.09 13.40
CA ALA A 286 19.85 -23.71 12.46
C ALA A 286 20.60 -24.94 11.90
N GLN A 287 20.65 -26.03 12.70
CA GLN A 287 21.19 -27.33 12.30
C GLN A 287 20.34 -28.02 11.20
N ALA A 288 19.01 -28.03 11.33
CA ALA A 288 18.13 -28.60 10.30
C ALA A 288 18.20 -27.79 9.00
N GLN A 289 18.20 -26.47 9.07
CA GLN A 289 18.35 -25.59 7.91
C GLN A 289 19.71 -25.77 7.23
N GLY A 290 20.78 -25.93 7.99
CA GLY A 290 22.12 -26.23 7.46
C GLY A 290 22.20 -27.58 6.78
N ALA A 291 21.55 -28.63 7.30
CA ALA A 291 21.48 -29.95 6.69
C ALA A 291 20.68 -29.91 5.38
N ASP A 292 19.54 -29.23 5.37
CA ASP A 292 18.69 -29.06 4.18
C ASP A 292 19.44 -28.30 3.07
N LEU A 293 20.15 -27.21 3.42
CA LEU A 293 20.96 -26.46 2.46
C LEU A 293 22.10 -27.32 1.89
N THR A 294 22.77 -28.12 2.72
CA THR A 294 23.85 -29.03 2.29
C THR A 294 23.31 -30.10 1.32
N SER A 295 22.17 -30.73 1.65
CA SER A 295 21.52 -31.69 0.78
C SER A 295 21.11 -31.07 -0.56
N PHE A 296 20.62 -29.86 -0.52
CA PHE A 296 20.24 -29.10 -1.71
C PHE A 296 21.47 -28.76 -2.58
N LYS A 297 22.57 -28.27 -1.97
CA LYS A 297 23.84 -28.03 -2.68
C LYS A 297 24.40 -29.27 -3.35
N ASN A 298 24.31 -30.43 -2.69
CA ASN A 298 24.75 -31.70 -3.26
C ASN A 298 23.88 -32.12 -4.47
N ALA A 299 22.56 -31.99 -4.37
CA ALA A 299 21.66 -32.25 -5.48
C ALA A 299 21.94 -31.31 -6.69
N MET A 300 22.22 -30.05 -6.42
CA MET A 300 22.56 -29.09 -7.47
C MET A 300 23.91 -29.40 -8.12
N ALA A 301 24.89 -29.90 -7.38
CA ALA A 301 26.16 -30.34 -7.94
C ALA A 301 25.99 -31.48 -8.94
N VAL A 302 25.14 -32.46 -8.62
CA VAL A 302 24.83 -33.56 -9.53
C VAL A 302 24.17 -33.06 -10.83
N LEU A 303 23.19 -32.17 -10.71
CA LEU A 303 22.54 -31.61 -11.89
C LEU A 303 23.50 -30.78 -12.75
N LYS A 304 24.46 -30.10 -12.15
CA LYS A 304 25.49 -29.31 -12.86
C LYS A 304 26.44 -30.27 -13.65
N GLU A 305 26.76 -31.46 -13.12
CA GLU A 305 27.56 -32.48 -13.80
C GLU A 305 26.83 -33.12 -14.98
N GLU A 306 25.51 -33.24 -14.89
CA GLU A 306 24.67 -33.79 -15.98
C GLU A 306 24.58 -32.82 -17.18
N GLY A 307 24.97 -31.58 -16.98
CA GLY A 307 24.91 -30.51 -17.99
C GLY A 307 23.50 -29.96 -18.16
N GLY A 308 23.41 -28.71 -18.64
CA GLY A 308 22.16 -28.00 -18.87
C GLY A 308 21.98 -26.82 -17.92
N ASP A 309 20.97 -26.00 -18.22
CA ASP A 309 20.64 -24.82 -17.42
C ASP A 309 19.63 -25.16 -16.32
N VAL A 310 19.87 -24.65 -15.12
CA VAL A 310 18.98 -24.84 -13.97
C VAL A 310 18.20 -23.56 -13.71
N LEU A 311 16.86 -23.65 -13.78
CA LEU A 311 15.98 -22.53 -13.52
C LEU A 311 15.40 -22.60 -12.12
N PHE A 312 15.64 -21.54 -11.32
CA PHE A 312 15.05 -21.37 -10.00
C PHE A 312 13.73 -20.63 -10.10
N ILE A 313 12.62 -21.31 -9.84
CA ILE A 313 11.28 -20.72 -9.75
C ILE A 313 11.09 -20.06 -8.38
N SER A 314 11.55 -20.72 -7.30
CA SER A 314 11.61 -20.24 -5.92
C SER A 314 13.05 -20.25 -5.39
N GLU A 315 13.26 -19.84 -4.16
CA GLU A 315 14.57 -19.86 -3.46
C GLU A 315 15.70 -19.09 -4.19
N ARG A 316 15.37 -18.14 -5.03
CA ARG A 316 16.32 -17.36 -5.85
C ARG A 316 17.29 -16.54 -5.02
N GLN A 317 16.97 -16.26 -3.75
CA GLN A 317 17.90 -15.63 -2.81
C GLN A 317 19.20 -16.44 -2.66
N LEU A 318 19.16 -17.75 -2.83
CA LEU A 318 20.37 -18.59 -2.76
C LEU A 318 21.36 -18.26 -3.88
N LEU A 319 20.86 -17.86 -5.06
CA LEU A 319 21.69 -17.37 -6.17
C LEU A 319 22.21 -15.94 -5.87
N SER A 320 21.31 -15.06 -5.42
CA SER A 320 21.62 -13.64 -5.18
C SER A 320 22.62 -13.43 -4.03
N PHE A 321 22.62 -14.34 -3.03
CA PHE A 321 23.57 -14.29 -1.91
C PHE A 321 24.80 -15.14 -2.12
N GLY A 322 24.97 -15.76 -3.30
CA GLY A 322 26.17 -16.53 -3.63
C GLY A 322 26.25 -17.89 -2.91
N GLU A 323 25.12 -18.39 -2.38
CA GLU A 323 25.07 -19.73 -1.76
C GLU A 323 25.18 -20.86 -2.80
N LEU A 324 24.79 -20.57 -4.03
CA LEU A 324 24.89 -21.47 -5.19
C LEU A 324 25.61 -20.75 -6.32
N ASP A 325 26.61 -21.41 -6.90
CA ASP A 325 27.36 -20.92 -8.08
C ASP A 325 26.64 -21.34 -9.38
N LEU A 326 25.49 -20.70 -9.63
CA LEU A 326 24.68 -20.91 -10.82
C LEU A 326 24.24 -19.56 -11.39
N PRO A 327 24.07 -19.42 -12.72
CA PRO A 327 23.63 -18.18 -13.31
C PRO A 327 22.18 -17.87 -12.94
N VAL A 328 21.88 -16.60 -12.77
CA VAL A 328 20.50 -16.12 -12.65
C VAL A 328 19.90 -16.06 -14.05
N VAL A 329 18.86 -16.86 -14.29
CA VAL A 329 18.17 -16.93 -15.58
C VAL A 329 17.42 -15.63 -15.86
N ALA A 330 17.29 -15.26 -17.14
CA ALA A 330 16.60 -14.09 -17.59
C ALA A 330 15.15 -14.01 -17.05
N GLU A 331 14.70 -12.80 -16.77
CA GLU A 331 13.47 -12.57 -16.00
C GLU A 331 12.20 -12.99 -16.75
N TYR A 332 12.20 -12.92 -18.08
CA TYR A 332 11.02 -13.35 -18.88
C TYR A 332 10.75 -14.85 -18.79
N GLU A 333 11.78 -15.69 -18.75
CA GLU A 333 11.64 -17.14 -18.59
C GLU A 333 11.05 -17.48 -17.21
N LYS A 334 11.51 -16.79 -16.18
CA LYS A 334 10.94 -16.87 -14.83
C LYS A 334 9.47 -16.51 -14.83
N VAL A 335 9.08 -15.41 -15.48
CA VAL A 335 7.69 -14.97 -15.57
C VAL A 335 6.86 -16.05 -16.26
N PHE A 336 7.32 -16.60 -17.36
CA PHE A 336 6.64 -17.66 -18.08
C PHE A 336 6.41 -18.92 -17.22
N LEU A 337 7.41 -19.39 -16.51
CA LEU A 337 7.30 -20.56 -15.63
C LEU A 337 6.43 -20.28 -14.40
N MET A 338 6.50 -19.07 -13.83
CA MET A 338 5.57 -18.66 -12.80
C MET A 338 4.12 -18.61 -13.31
N GLU A 339 3.91 -18.22 -14.56
CA GLU A 339 2.59 -18.26 -15.19
C GLU A 339 2.06 -19.68 -15.31
N MET A 340 2.89 -20.60 -15.78
CA MET A 340 2.53 -22.02 -15.91
C MET A 340 2.21 -22.63 -14.53
N ALA A 341 3.06 -22.40 -13.53
CA ALA A 341 2.84 -22.91 -12.18
C ALA A 341 1.57 -22.34 -11.54
N MET A 342 1.33 -21.03 -11.68
CA MET A 342 0.12 -20.38 -11.16
C MET A 342 -1.13 -20.74 -11.95
N GLY A 343 -0.97 -21.14 -13.21
CA GLY A 343 -2.04 -21.63 -14.07
C GLY A 343 -2.46 -23.08 -13.80
N ASN A 344 -1.75 -23.81 -12.91
CA ASN A 344 -1.84 -25.26 -12.75
C ASN A 344 -1.62 -26.00 -14.09
N ASN A 345 -0.72 -25.49 -14.92
CA ASN A 345 -0.35 -26.07 -16.22
C ASN A 345 0.97 -26.83 -16.17
N LEU A 346 1.54 -27.00 -14.95
CA LEU A 346 2.69 -27.84 -14.66
C LEU A 346 2.23 -29.10 -13.96
#